data_0e64385fb4a222547968c992f7487a67
#
_entry.id   0e64385fb4a222547968c992f7487a67
#
_cell.length_a   1.000
_cell.length_b   1.000
_cell.length_c   1.000
_cell.angle_alpha   90.00
_cell.angle_beta   90.00
_cell.angle_gamma   90.00
#
_symmetry.space_group_name_H-M   'P 1'
#
loop_
_entity.id
_entity.type
_entity.pdbx_description
1 polymer ?
#
loop_
_entity_poly.entity_id
_entity_poly.type
_entity_poly.pdbx_seq_one_letter_code
_entity_poly.pdbx_strand_id
1 'polypeptide(L)'
;MAQHFLQVEGLAKRFPDPRGQEGLTVFENVNFTIDKGEFACIIGHSGCGKTTILNVLAGLDEATGGGVIMDGREIAGPSLDRGVVFQGHALLPWFSTLKNVEFGVRSRWPGWKARQVTAHSTRYLEMVGLGQALHKKPAELSGGMKQRVGIARAFAIQPKMLLLDEPFGALDALTRGTIQDELLAIVEATHQTVFMITHDVDEAILLADKILLMSNGPFAKIAEIVEITIPRGRTRATIHHDPQYYRIRNHLVDFLVNRSQDYAGGGAEGHDPRHPPVVRPGLAGGATLVALPKPVDHSNPPASPAVLSHASH
;
A
#
# COMPACT_ATOMS: atom_id res chain seq x y z
N MET A 1 16.18 3.59 -17.95
CA MET A 1 14.77 3.60 -17.58
C MET A 1 14.71 3.62 -16.06
N ALA A 2 13.94 4.48 -15.45
CA ALA A 2 13.78 4.47 -13.99
C ALA A 2 13.08 3.16 -13.61
N GLN A 3 13.72 2.37 -12.76
CA GLN A 3 13.14 1.13 -12.26
C GLN A 3 12.20 1.50 -11.11
N HIS A 4 10.89 1.26 -11.28
CA HIS A 4 9.92 1.45 -10.19
C HIS A 4 10.28 0.58 -8.99
N PHE A 5 10.02 1.07 -7.79
CA PHE A 5 10.30 0.33 -6.56
C PHE A 5 9.38 -0.88 -6.37
N LEU A 6 8.09 -0.72 -6.67
CA LEU A 6 7.11 -1.81 -6.73
C LEU A 6 6.47 -1.85 -8.11
N GLN A 7 6.39 -3.03 -8.69
CA GLN A 7 5.72 -3.31 -9.96
C GLN A 7 4.73 -4.46 -9.75
N VAL A 8 3.47 -4.23 -10.07
CA VAL A 8 2.40 -5.22 -10.04
C VAL A 8 1.91 -5.40 -11.47
N GLU A 9 2.03 -6.62 -12.00
CA GLU A 9 1.75 -6.91 -13.40
C GLU A 9 0.79 -8.09 -13.54
N GLY A 10 -0.37 -7.83 -14.15
CA GLY A 10 -1.38 -8.84 -14.45
C GLY A 10 -1.88 -9.60 -13.23
N LEU A 11 -1.80 -9.00 -12.03
CA LEU A 11 -2.10 -9.69 -10.79
C LEU A 11 -3.56 -10.17 -10.77
N ALA A 12 -3.75 -11.44 -10.43
CA ALA A 12 -5.05 -12.09 -10.36
C ALA A 12 -5.19 -12.94 -9.09
N LYS A 13 -6.41 -13.00 -8.55
CA LYS A 13 -6.74 -13.88 -7.44
C LYS A 13 -8.08 -14.53 -7.64
N ARG A 14 -8.05 -15.87 -7.63
CA ARG A 14 -9.23 -16.73 -7.68
C ARG A 14 -9.23 -17.67 -6.49
N PHE A 15 -10.34 -17.74 -5.78
CA PHE A 15 -10.56 -18.73 -4.74
C PHE A 15 -11.31 -19.93 -5.32
N PRO A 16 -10.81 -21.16 -5.13
CA PRO A 16 -11.50 -22.37 -5.60
C PRO A 16 -12.84 -22.53 -4.89
N ASP A 17 -13.86 -22.98 -5.60
CA ASP A 17 -15.11 -23.40 -4.95
C ASP A 17 -14.91 -24.78 -4.30
N PRO A 18 -15.17 -24.96 -3.01
CA PRO A 18 -15.11 -26.27 -2.34
C PRO A 18 -16.03 -27.33 -2.94
N ARG A 19 -17.05 -26.92 -3.71
CA ARG A 19 -18.04 -27.80 -4.34
C ARG A 19 -17.68 -28.18 -5.78
N GLY A 20 -16.50 -27.79 -6.27
CA GLY A 20 -16.03 -28.09 -7.63
C GLY A 20 -16.70 -27.26 -8.74
N GLN A 21 -17.44 -26.21 -8.40
CA GLN A 21 -17.95 -25.23 -9.36
C GLN A 21 -16.88 -24.23 -9.76
N GLU A 22 -17.18 -23.31 -10.69
CA GLU A 22 -16.28 -22.22 -11.00
C GLU A 22 -15.98 -21.38 -9.76
N GLY A 23 -14.69 -21.32 -9.37
CA GLY A 23 -14.25 -20.55 -8.21
C GLY A 23 -14.47 -19.05 -8.39
N LEU A 24 -14.54 -18.32 -7.27
CA LEU A 24 -14.73 -16.87 -7.28
C LEU A 24 -13.43 -16.15 -7.70
N THR A 25 -13.44 -15.48 -8.84
CA THR A 25 -12.40 -14.54 -9.23
C THR A 25 -12.66 -13.20 -8.55
N VAL A 26 -11.81 -12.83 -7.60
CA VAL A 26 -11.95 -11.58 -6.84
C VAL A 26 -11.50 -10.40 -7.68
N PHE A 27 -10.30 -10.51 -8.25
CA PHE A 27 -9.75 -9.52 -9.17
C PHE A 27 -8.88 -10.19 -10.23
N GLU A 28 -8.71 -9.52 -11.35
CA GLU A 28 -7.85 -9.96 -12.45
C GLU A 28 -7.23 -8.77 -13.18
N ASN A 29 -6.09 -9.00 -13.84
CA ASN A 29 -5.38 -7.97 -14.60
C ASN A 29 -5.14 -6.67 -13.80
N VAL A 30 -4.80 -6.79 -12.51
CA VAL A 30 -4.43 -5.65 -11.68
C VAL A 30 -3.01 -5.24 -12.02
N ASN A 31 -2.84 -3.98 -12.46
CA ASN A 31 -1.55 -3.42 -12.87
C ASN A 31 -1.36 -2.04 -12.26
N PHE A 32 -0.24 -1.83 -11.58
CA PHE A 32 0.19 -0.52 -11.09
C PHE A 32 1.65 -0.54 -10.66
N THR A 33 2.23 0.64 -10.49
CA THR A 33 3.59 0.82 -9.99
C THR A 33 3.62 1.80 -8.83
N ILE A 34 4.61 1.66 -7.94
CA ILE A 34 4.89 2.60 -6.86
C ILE A 34 6.38 2.93 -6.88
N ASP A 35 6.71 4.22 -6.84
CA ASP A 35 8.08 4.67 -6.80
C ASP A 35 8.63 4.68 -5.36
N LYS A 36 9.94 4.68 -5.21
CA LYS A 36 10.57 4.71 -3.90
C LYS A 36 10.22 6.01 -3.16
N GLY A 37 9.75 5.88 -1.92
CA GLY A 37 9.34 7.02 -1.09
C GLY A 37 7.96 7.59 -1.49
N GLU A 38 7.22 6.92 -2.37
CA GLU A 38 5.87 7.31 -2.74
C GLU A 38 4.84 6.72 -1.77
N PHE A 39 3.80 7.49 -1.48
CA PHE A 39 2.65 7.06 -0.71
C PHE A 39 1.48 6.80 -1.66
N ALA A 40 1.13 5.52 -1.86
CA ALA A 40 0.00 5.11 -2.67
C ALA A 40 -1.17 4.65 -1.80
N CYS A 41 -2.38 5.14 -2.09
CA CYS A 41 -3.62 4.63 -1.49
C CYS A 41 -4.40 3.80 -2.52
N ILE A 42 -5.12 2.79 -2.06
CA ILE A 42 -6.13 2.09 -2.86
C ILE A 42 -7.51 2.29 -2.23
N ILE A 43 -8.48 2.70 -3.06
CA ILE A 43 -9.87 2.92 -2.66
C ILE A 43 -10.78 2.11 -3.58
N GLY A 44 -11.89 1.62 -3.04
CA GLY A 44 -12.92 0.86 -3.76
C GLY A 44 -13.92 0.28 -2.78
N HIS A 45 -15.00 -0.27 -3.29
CA HIS A 45 -16.08 -0.85 -2.47
C HIS A 45 -15.59 -2.04 -1.63
N SER A 46 -16.35 -2.35 -0.57
CA SER A 46 -16.09 -3.54 0.24
C SER A 46 -16.18 -4.80 -0.62
N GLY A 47 -15.28 -5.75 -0.39
CA GLY A 47 -15.27 -7.03 -1.11
C GLY A 47 -14.61 -7.01 -2.50
N CYS A 48 -14.15 -5.87 -3.02
CA CYS A 48 -13.44 -5.84 -4.32
C CYS A 48 -12.00 -6.41 -4.29
N GLY A 49 -11.49 -6.80 -3.10
CA GLY A 49 -10.20 -7.51 -3.01
C GLY A 49 -9.00 -6.68 -2.56
N LYS A 50 -9.17 -5.46 -2.04
CA LYS A 50 -8.06 -4.59 -1.58
C LYS A 50 -7.17 -5.26 -0.54
N THR A 51 -7.75 -5.84 0.52
CA THR A 51 -7.00 -6.59 1.54
C THR A 51 -6.30 -7.81 0.96
N THR A 52 -6.90 -8.47 -0.03
CA THR A 52 -6.26 -9.59 -0.73
C THR A 52 -5.05 -9.12 -1.52
N ILE A 53 -5.12 -7.99 -2.23
CA ILE A 53 -3.96 -7.37 -2.89
C ILE A 53 -2.88 -7.06 -1.84
N LEU A 54 -3.23 -6.42 -0.73
CA LEU A 54 -2.26 -6.12 0.34
C LEU A 54 -1.61 -7.38 0.88
N ASN A 55 -2.36 -8.47 1.08
CA ASN A 55 -1.82 -9.74 1.55
C ASN A 55 -0.84 -10.36 0.55
N VAL A 56 -1.10 -10.25 -0.76
CA VAL A 56 -0.15 -10.67 -1.80
C VAL A 56 1.11 -9.80 -1.76
N LEU A 57 0.98 -8.47 -1.64
CA LEU A 57 2.12 -7.57 -1.48
C LEU A 57 2.92 -7.87 -0.21
N ALA A 58 2.27 -8.30 0.86
CA ALA A 58 2.92 -8.72 2.10
C ALA A 58 3.63 -10.08 1.97
N GLY A 59 3.28 -10.88 0.94
CA GLY A 59 3.68 -12.26 0.78
C GLY A 59 2.98 -13.22 1.75
N LEU A 60 1.82 -12.80 2.29
CA LEU A 60 0.98 -13.60 3.18
C LEU A 60 -0.05 -14.44 2.42
N ASP A 61 -0.27 -14.14 1.16
CA ASP A 61 -1.15 -14.88 0.24
C ASP A 61 -0.48 -14.96 -1.13
N GLU A 62 -0.81 -16.00 -1.90
CA GLU A 62 -0.26 -16.23 -3.22
C GLU A 62 -1.24 -15.74 -4.30
N ALA A 63 -0.74 -15.08 -5.33
CA ALA A 63 -1.49 -14.76 -6.51
C ALA A 63 -1.82 -16.02 -7.32
N THR A 64 -2.96 -16.05 -8.01
CA THR A 64 -3.28 -17.13 -8.95
C THR A 64 -2.83 -16.83 -10.37
N GLY A 65 -2.39 -15.60 -10.63
CA GLY A 65 -1.83 -15.16 -11.91
C GLY A 65 -1.14 -13.81 -11.76
N GLY A 66 -0.27 -13.49 -12.71
CA GLY A 66 0.58 -12.31 -12.65
C GLY A 66 1.69 -12.40 -11.61
N GLY A 67 2.32 -11.26 -11.31
CA GLY A 67 3.44 -11.21 -10.37
C GLY A 67 3.62 -9.86 -9.72
N VAL A 68 4.43 -9.84 -8.66
CA VAL A 68 4.81 -8.62 -7.93
C VAL A 68 6.32 -8.58 -7.77
N ILE A 69 6.93 -7.50 -8.25
CA ILE A 69 8.36 -7.23 -8.10
C ILE A 69 8.54 -6.03 -7.16
N MET A 70 9.34 -6.19 -6.11
CA MET A 70 9.71 -5.13 -5.18
C MET A 70 11.23 -5.01 -5.09
N ASP A 71 11.76 -3.81 -5.31
CA ASP A 71 13.20 -3.52 -5.27
C ASP A 71 14.01 -4.51 -6.15
N GLY A 72 13.49 -4.79 -7.36
CA GLY A 72 14.09 -5.70 -8.35
C GLY A 72 13.99 -7.19 -8.04
N ARG A 73 13.18 -7.60 -7.06
CA ARG A 73 13.00 -9.00 -6.67
C ARG A 73 11.53 -9.38 -6.60
N GLU A 74 11.19 -10.54 -7.11
CA GLU A 74 9.84 -11.09 -6.99
C GLU A 74 9.48 -11.38 -5.53
N ILE A 75 8.23 -11.11 -5.17
CA ILE A 75 7.70 -11.42 -3.84
C ILE A 75 7.24 -12.89 -3.82
N ALA A 76 8.05 -13.74 -3.19
CA ALA A 76 7.77 -15.18 -3.07
C ALA A 76 7.24 -15.60 -1.68
N GLY A 77 7.11 -14.69 -0.72
CA GLY A 77 6.64 -14.99 0.64
C GLY A 77 6.88 -13.84 1.62
N PRO A 78 6.56 -14.03 2.92
CA PRO A 78 6.73 -13.01 3.95
C PRO A 78 8.19 -12.57 4.12
N SER A 79 8.39 -11.28 4.38
CA SER A 79 9.74 -10.72 4.59
C SER A 79 9.69 -9.52 5.55
N LEU A 80 10.74 -9.34 6.34
CA LEU A 80 10.91 -8.17 7.21
C LEU A 80 11.20 -6.87 6.43
N ASP A 81 11.36 -6.94 5.12
CA ASP A 81 11.43 -5.76 4.25
C ASP A 81 10.05 -5.13 3.99
N ARG A 82 8.99 -5.78 4.44
CA ARG A 82 7.61 -5.28 4.41
C ARG A 82 7.04 -5.24 5.83
N GLY A 83 6.71 -4.05 6.31
CA GLY A 83 6.02 -3.84 7.58
C GLY A 83 4.51 -3.80 7.35
N VAL A 84 3.75 -4.58 8.09
CA VAL A 84 2.28 -4.63 7.94
C VAL A 84 1.60 -4.09 9.19
N VAL A 85 0.65 -3.17 8.99
CA VAL A 85 -0.30 -2.71 10.02
C VAL A 85 -1.67 -3.22 9.62
N PHE A 86 -2.22 -4.14 10.43
CA PHE A 86 -3.51 -4.77 10.19
C PHE A 86 -4.66 -3.94 10.78
N GLN A 87 -5.83 -4.00 10.18
CA GLN A 87 -7.07 -3.39 10.68
C GLN A 87 -7.40 -3.82 12.12
N GLY A 88 -7.20 -5.07 12.45
CA GLY A 88 -7.46 -5.64 13.77
C GLY A 88 -6.31 -5.49 14.78
N HIS A 89 -5.36 -4.57 14.57
CA HIS A 89 -4.17 -4.29 15.39
C HIS A 89 -3.17 -5.44 15.50
N ALA A 90 -3.59 -6.72 15.49
CA ALA A 90 -2.80 -7.95 15.55
C ALA A 90 -1.69 -7.93 16.64
N LEU A 91 -2.02 -7.42 17.84
CA LEU A 91 -1.10 -7.42 18.97
C LEU A 91 -1.11 -8.77 19.67
N LEU A 92 0.07 -9.18 20.16
CA LEU A 92 0.23 -10.38 20.98
C LEU A 92 -0.30 -10.09 22.39
N PRO A 93 -1.44 -10.68 22.81
CA PRO A 93 -2.15 -10.25 24.02
C PRO A 93 -1.40 -10.57 25.34
N TRP A 94 -0.49 -11.52 25.31
CA TRP A 94 0.37 -11.88 26.45
C TRP A 94 1.60 -11.00 26.60
N PHE A 95 1.94 -10.19 25.59
CA PHE A 95 3.06 -9.26 25.62
C PHE A 95 2.63 -7.87 26.06
N SER A 96 3.53 -7.15 26.75
CA SER A 96 3.35 -5.71 26.98
C SER A 96 3.52 -4.93 25.67
N THR A 97 3.17 -3.65 25.69
CA THR A 97 3.40 -2.69 24.61
C THR A 97 4.84 -2.77 24.09
N LEU A 98 5.82 -2.63 24.98
CA LEU A 98 7.23 -2.72 24.64
C LEU A 98 7.59 -4.08 24.03
N LYS A 99 7.15 -5.18 24.64
CA LYS A 99 7.45 -6.53 24.16
C LYS A 99 6.83 -6.83 22.80
N ASN A 100 5.69 -6.24 22.47
CA ASN A 100 5.09 -6.34 21.12
C ASN A 100 6.00 -5.74 20.05
N VAL A 101 6.66 -4.61 20.32
CA VAL A 101 7.61 -3.98 19.42
C VAL A 101 8.95 -4.72 19.42
N GLU A 102 9.47 -5.08 20.61
CA GLU A 102 10.71 -5.87 20.73
C GLU A 102 10.66 -7.17 19.96
N PHE A 103 9.50 -7.82 19.85
CA PHE A 103 9.33 -9.05 19.09
C PHE A 103 9.73 -8.87 17.61
N GLY A 104 9.25 -7.81 16.96
CA GLY A 104 9.63 -7.48 15.59
C GLY A 104 11.11 -7.12 15.46
N VAL A 105 11.61 -6.29 16.39
CA VAL A 105 13.01 -5.85 16.40
C VAL A 105 13.98 -7.02 16.57
N ARG A 106 13.68 -7.97 17.44
CA ARG A 106 14.50 -9.19 17.62
C ARG A 106 14.52 -10.06 16.37
N SER A 107 13.41 -10.15 15.67
CA SER A 107 13.32 -10.90 14.40
C SER A 107 14.19 -10.25 13.33
N ARG A 108 14.25 -8.91 13.27
CA ARG A 108 15.04 -8.16 12.29
C ARG A 108 16.54 -8.20 12.60
N TRP A 109 16.91 -8.08 13.90
CA TRP A 109 18.31 -8.04 14.35
C TRP A 109 18.54 -9.07 15.47
N PRO A 110 18.62 -10.36 15.14
CA PRO A 110 18.79 -11.44 16.14
C PRO A 110 20.10 -11.34 16.94
N GLY A 111 21.11 -10.67 16.39
CA GLY A 111 22.40 -10.45 17.07
C GLY A 111 22.44 -9.27 18.05
N TRP A 112 21.36 -8.47 18.15
CA TRP A 112 21.36 -7.32 19.06
C TRP A 112 21.24 -7.75 20.53
N LYS A 113 21.99 -7.05 21.40
CA LYS A 113 21.87 -7.22 22.85
C LYS A 113 20.52 -6.69 23.33
N ALA A 114 19.99 -7.26 24.42
CA ALA A 114 18.70 -6.87 24.99
C ALA A 114 18.57 -5.34 25.17
N ARG A 115 19.61 -4.66 25.68
CA ARG A 115 19.61 -3.21 25.86
C ARG A 115 19.42 -2.43 24.55
N GLN A 116 20.01 -2.90 23.45
CA GLN A 116 19.84 -2.27 22.13
C GLN A 116 18.42 -2.43 21.61
N VAL A 117 17.87 -3.64 21.72
CA VAL A 117 16.47 -3.94 21.34
C VAL A 117 15.51 -3.07 22.12
N THR A 118 15.65 -3.01 23.44
CA THR A 118 14.78 -2.21 24.32
C THR A 118 14.87 -0.72 23.99
N ALA A 119 16.09 -0.16 23.89
CA ALA A 119 16.27 1.26 23.56
C ALA A 119 15.65 1.62 22.19
N HIS A 120 15.88 0.78 21.19
CA HIS A 120 15.30 0.98 19.85
C HIS A 120 13.76 0.90 19.86
N SER A 121 13.19 -0.12 20.51
CA SER A 121 11.74 -0.29 20.61
C SER A 121 11.07 0.86 21.38
N THR A 122 11.69 1.30 22.46
CA THR A 122 11.21 2.45 23.27
C THR A 122 11.16 3.72 22.41
N ARG A 123 12.22 4.00 21.62
CA ARG A 123 12.24 5.16 20.73
C ARG A 123 11.03 5.19 19.79
N TYR A 124 10.68 4.07 19.15
CA TYR A 124 9.51 4.04 18.25
C TYR A 124 8.18 4.17 18.98
N LEU A 125 8.09 3.67 20.21
CA LEU A 125 6.90 3.87 21.05
C LEU A 125 6.77 5.33 21.53
N GLU A 126 7.88 5.99 21.83
CA GLU A 126 7.89 7.43 22.14
C GLU A 126 7.49 8.28 20.94
N MET A 127 7.93 7.93 19.71
CA MET A 127 7.55 8.60 18.47
C MET A 127 6.04 8.59 18.21
N VAL A 128 5.34 7.56 18.66
CA VAL A 128 3.88 7.46 18.58
C VAL A 128 3.17 7.84 19.90
N GLY A 129 3.84 8.55 20.81
CA GLY A 129 3.26 9.06 22.05
C GLY A 129 2.93 8.00 23.10
N LEU A 130 3.58 6.83 23.08
CA LEU A 130 3.33 5.71 23.99
C LEU A 130 4.43 5.49 25.05
N GLY A 131 5.32 6.46 25.27
CA GLY A 131 6.41 6.34 26.26
C GLY A 131 5.95 6.01 27.68
N GLN A 132 4.74 6.44 28.08
CA GLN A 132 4.16 6.16 29.39
C GLN A 132 3.39 4.83 29.47
N ALA A 133 3.27 4.09 28.36
CA ALA A 133 2.47 2.87 28.28
C ALA A 133 3.29 1.60 27.99
N LEU A 134 4.62 1.66 28.13
CA LEU A 134 5.56 0.60 27.74
C LEU A 134 5.24 -0.76 28.37
N HIS A 135 4.77 -0.76 29.62
CA HIS A 135 4.53 -1.99 30.39
C HIS A 135 3.07 -2.47 30.35
N LYS A 136 2.15 -1.66 29.80
CA LYS A 136 0.73 -2.04 29.66
C LYS A 136 0.56 -3.18 28.66
N LYS A 137 -0.39 -4.07 28.95
CA LYS A 137 -0.82 -5.12 28.02
C LYS A 137 -1.91 -4.60 27.08
N PRO A 138 -2.15 -5.24 25.93
CA PRO A 138 -3.21 -4.83 25.00
C PRO A 138 -4.59 -4.66 25.62
N ALA A 139 -4.96 -5.47 26.61
CA ALA A 139 -6.23 -5.33 27.32
C ALA A 139 -6.39 -4.02 28.10
N GLU A 140 -5.28 -3.36 28.45
CA GLU A 140 -5.23 -2.10 29.21
C GLU A 140 -5.12 -0.86 28.31
N LEU A 141 -5.14 -1.06 26.98
CA LEU A 141 -4.98 0.00 25.98
C LEU A 141 -6.31 0.33 25.31
N SER A 142 -6.51 1.62 25.02
CA SER A 142 -7.59 2.06 24.11
C SER A 142 -7.36 1.54 22.66
N GLY A 143 -8.38 1.59 21.80
CA GLY A 143 -8.26 1.24 20.39
C GLY A 143 -7.15 2.02 19.70
N GLY A 144 -7.11 3.34 19.88
CA GLY A 144 -6.07 4.20 19.33
C GLY A 144 -4.66 3.87 19.85
N MET A 145 -4.52 3.54 21.14
CA MET A 145 -3.22 3.10 21.67
C MET A 145 -2.77 1.77 21.07
N LYS A 146 -3.69 0.81 20.88
CA LYS A 146 -3.38 -0.46 20.21
C LYS A 146 -2.90 -0.23 18.79
N GLN A 147 -3.55 0.67 18.05
CA GLN A 147 -3.17 1.03 16.70
C GLN A 147 -1.76 1.63 16.64
N ARG A 148 -1.46 2.58 17.56
CA ARG A 148 -0.12 3.17 17.68
C ARG A 148 0.95 2.12 17.98
N VAL A 149 0.67 1.10 18.81
CA VAL A 149 1.60 -0.01 19.04
C VAL A 149 1.85 -0.78 17.74
N GLY A 150 0.81 -1.07 16.94
CA GLY A 150 0.90 -1.73 15.64
C GLY A 150 1.77 -0.94 14.66
N ILE A 151 1.56 0.38 14.60
CA ILE A 151 2.35 1.31 13.79
C ILE A 151 3.81 1.29 14.26
N ALA A 152 4.07 1.50 15.57
CA ALA A 152 5.43 1.47 16.12
C ALA A 152 6.16 0.15 15.81
N ARG A 153 5.47 -0.99 15.93
CA ARG A 153 6.03 -2.32 15.61
C ARG A 153 6.42 -2.44 14.15
N ALA A 154 5.57 -1.95 13.24
CA ALA A 154 5.82 -2.00 11.81
C ALA A 154 7.00 -1.08 11.41
N PHE A 155 7.11 0.11 12.00
CA PHE A 155 8.23 1.02 11.73
C PHE A 155 9.54 0.57 12.40
N ALA A 156 9.46 -0.04 13.59
CA ALA A 156 10.65 -0.42 14.35
C ALA A 156 11.52 -1.46 13.64
N ILE A 157 10.99 -2.25 12.74
CA ILE A 157 11.77 -3.20 11.92
C ILE A 157 12.46 -2.51 10.73
N GLN A 158 12.25 -1.21 10.52
CA GLN A 158 12.80 -0.43 9.40
C GLN A 158 12.60 -1.13 8.04
N PRO A 159 11.35 -1.39 7.66
CA PRO A 159 11.06 -2.09 6.42
C PRO A 159 11.39 -1.20 5.21
N LYS A 160 11.51 -1.77 4.02
CA LYS A 160 11.60 -1.00 2.77
C LYS A 160 10.26 -0.45 2.34
N MET A 161 9.16 -1.11 2.74
CA MET A 161 7.78 -0.74 2.41
C MET A 161 6.86 -0.96 3.60
N LEU A 162 5.91 -0.04 3.80
CA LEU A 162 4.81 -0.17 4.75
C LEU A 162 3.52 -0.51 4.01
N LEU A 163 2.80 -1.48 4.55
CA LEU A 163 1.50 -1.94 4.08
C LEU A 163 0.48 -1.68 5.20
N LEU A 164 -0.50 -0.83 4.94
CA LEU A 164 -1.45 -0.37 5.94
C LEU A 164 -2.87 -0.76 5.52
N ASP A 165 -3.53 -1.62 6.28
CA ASP A 165 -4.91 -2.06 6.02
C ASP A 165 -5.87 -1.31 6.92
N GLU A 166 -6.54 -0.29 6.38
CA GLU A 166 -7.49 0.59 7.07
C GLU A 166 -6.99 1.06 8.45
N PRO A 167 -5.77 1.65 8.54
CA PRO A 167 -5.09 1.86 9.81
C PRO A 167 -5.82 2.80 10.77
N PHE A 168 -6.82 3.54 10.31
CA PHE A 168 -7.53 4.55 11.11
C PHE A 168 -9.02 4.28 11.28
N GLY A 169 -9.54 3.19 10.68
CA GLY A 169 -10.97 2.89 10.63
C GLY A 169 -11.65 2.73 12.00
N ALA A 170 -10.92 2.21 13.00
CA ALA A 170 -11.45 1.97 14.35
C ALA A 170 -11.27 3.15 15.31
N LEU A 171 -10.85 4.34 14.84
CA LEU A 171 -10.51 5.48 15.66
C LEU A 171 -11.60 6.55 15.65
N ASP A 172 -11.81 7.20 16.81
CA ASP A 172 -12.59 8.43 16.86
C ASP A 172 -11.91 9.57 16.07
N ALA A 173 -12.66 10.59 15.67
CA ALA A 173 -12.20 11.63 14.77
C ALA A 173 -11.00 12.42 15.28
N LEU A 174 -10.92 12.70 16.60
CA LEU A 174 -9.79 13.45 17.18
C LEU A 174 -8.53 12.62 17.23
N THR A 175 -8.64 11.38 17.71
CA THR A 175 -7.52 10.42 17.76
C THR A 175 -7.01 10.11 16.37
N ARG A 176 -7.91 9.91 15.39
CA ARG A 176 -7.58 9.67 13.98
C ARG A 176 -6.69 10.78 13.42
N GLY A 177 -7.09 12.04 13.62
CA GLY A 177 -6.32 13.19 13.15
C GLY A 177 -4.89 13.20 13.66
N THR A 178 -4.73 13.04 14.97
CA THR A 178 -3.41 13.02 15.61
C THR A 178 -2.53 11.89 15.05
N ILE A 179 -3.09 10.69 14.88
CA ILE A 179 -2.30 9.54 14.39
C ILE A 179 -1.94 9.70 12.91
N GLN A 180 -2.80 10.33 12.09
CA GLN A 180 -2.50 10.64 10.70
C GLN A 180 -1.34 11.64 10.59
N ASP A 181 -1.35 12.70 11.40
CA ASP A 181 -0.27 13.68 11.43
C ASP A 181 1.05 13.05 11.90
N GLU A 182 1.00 12.20 12.93
CA GLU A 182 2.17 11.43 13.42
C GLU A 182 2.71 10.50 12.31
N LEU A 183 1.82 9.76 11.61
CA LEU A 183 2.21 8.88 10.51
C LEU A 183 2.89 9.66 9.38
N LEU A 184 2.31 10.78 8.95
CA LEU A 184 2.89 11.63 7.91
C LEU A 184 4.28 12.11 8.30
N ALA A 185 4.45 12.63 9.52
CA ALA A 185 5.75 13.10 10.00
C ALA A 185 6.81 11.99 9.99
N ILE A 186 6.45 10.75 10.37
CA ILE A 186 7.37 9.61 10.34
C ILE A 186 7.70 9.22 8.90
N VAL A 187 6.70 9.13 8.02
CA VAL A 187 6.88 8.76 6.60
C VAL A 187 7.77 9.78 5.89
N GLU A 188 7.56 11.07 6.10
CA GLU A 188 8.38 12.15 5.52
C GLU A 188 9.82 12.09 6.04
N ALA A 189 10.01 11.95 7.36
CA ALA A 189 11.33 11.88 7.98
C ALA A 189 12.14 10.65 7.56
N THR A 190 11.47 9.54 7.19
CA THR A 190 12.11 8.26 6.83
C THR A 190 12.13 8.01 5.32
N HIS A 191 11.48 8.85 4.52
CA HIS A 191 11.25 8.61 3.08
C HIS A 191 10.71 7.21 2.79
N GLN A 192 9.75 6.78 3.62
CA GLN A 192 9.19 5.44 3.56
C GLN A 192 8.26 5.28 2.36
N THR A 193 8.39 4.18 1.62
CA THR A 193 7.38 3.79 0.62
C THR A 193 6.18 3.20 1.32
N VAL A 194 4.97 3.64 0.98
CA VAL A 194 3.74 3.23 1.66
C VAL A 194 2.68 2.79 0.65
N PHE A 195 2.01 1.69 0.95
CA PHE A 195 0.75 1.29 0.31
C PHE A 195 -0.33 1.17 1.38
N MET A 196 -1.41 1.92 1.24
CA MET A 196 -2.49 1.99 2.22
C MET A 196 -3.84 1.70 1.61
N ILE A 197 -4.62 0.89 2.29
CA ILE A 197 -6.05 0.72 2.02
C ILE A 197 -6.81 1.69 2.91
N THR A 198 -7.72 2.44 2.31
CA THR A 198 -8.70 3.24 3.04
C THR A 198 -10.02 3.30 2.27
N HIS A 199 -11.11 3.55 2.99
CA HIS A 199 -12.42 3.88 2.42
C HIS A 199 -12.77 5.37 2.58
N ASP A 200 -11.89 6.14 3.21
CA ASP A 200 -12.07 7.57 3.44
C ASP A 200 -11.33 8.37 2.35
N VAL A 201 -12.12 9.07 1.51
CA VAL A 201 -11.61 9.87 0.39
C VAL A 201 -10.73 11.02 0.87
N ASP A 202 -11.14 11.69 1.95
CA ASP A 202 -10.43 12.85 2.47
C ASP A 202 -9.08 12.45 3.09
N GLU A 203 -9.05 11.27 3.70
CA GLU A 203 -7.81 10.64 4.20
C GLU A 203 -6.85 10.30 3.05
N ALA A 204 -7.34 9.68 1.97
CA ALA A 204 -6.50 9.36 0.83
C ALA A 204 -5.93 10.63 0.16
N ILE A 205 -6.73 11.69 0.01
CA ILE A 205 -6.24 12.97 -0.54
C ILE A 205 -5.19 13.61 0.37
N LEU A 206 -5.37 13.51 1.69
CA LEU A 206 -4.42 14.07 2.65
C LEU A 206 -3.06 13.36 2.61
N LEU A 207 -3.05 12.03 2.52
CA LEU A 207 -1.87 11.22 2.75
C LEU A 207 -1.13 10.82 1.46
N ALA A 208 -1.86 10.53 0.37
CA ALA A 208 -1.28 9.87 -0.79
C ALA A 208 -0.69 10.84 -1.82
N ASP A 209 0.32 10.38 -2.55
CA ASP A 209 0.81 10.98 -3.79
C ASP A 209 -0.01 10.51 -4.99
N LYS A 210 -0.48 9.25 -4.95
CA LYS A 210 -1.41 8.68 -5.93
C LYS A 210 -2.49 7.81 -5.27
N ILE A 211 -3.64 7.75 -5.89
CA ILE A 211 -4.78 6.94 -5.45
C ILE A 211 -5.16 5.98 -6.57
N LEU A 212 -5.17 4.69 -6.25
CA LEU A 212 -5.63 3.63 -7.12
C LEU A 212 -7.13 3.42 -6.92
N LEU A 213 -7.92 3.63 -7.96
CA LEU A 213 -9.37 3.43 -7.91
C LEU A 213 -9.70 2.02 -8.39
N MET A 214 -10.21 1.20 -7.49
CA MET A 214 -10.57 -0.18 -7.78
C MET A 214 -12.06 -0.32 -8.10
N SER A 215 -12.37 -1.01 -9.18
CA SER A 215 -13.76 -1.30 -9.58
C SER A 215 -14.44 -2.25 -8.60
N ASN A 216 -15.76 -2.42 -8.77
CA ASN A 216 -16.51 -3.42 -8.01
C ASN A 216 -16.12 -4.84 -8.43
N GLY A 217 -16.19 -5.79 -7.47
CA GLY A 217 -16.06 -7.22 -7.76
C GLY A 217 -17.38 -7.84 -8.24
N PRO A 218 -17.34 -9.08 -8.70
CA PRO A 218 -16.17 -9.90 -9.02
C PRO A 218 -15.39 -9.39 -10.24
N PHE A 219 -14.21 -9.97 -10.50
CA PHE A 219 -13.30 -9.56 -11.58
C PHE A 219 -12.86 -8.08 -11.46
N ALA A 220 -12.68 -7.60 -10.22
CA ALA A 220 -12.25 -6.24 -9.97
C ALA A 220 -10.88 -5.94 -10.61
N LYS A 221 -10.66 -4.69 -10.99
CA LYS A 221 -9.42 -4.20 -11.62
C LYS A 221 -9.12 -2.77 -11.16
N ILE A 222 -7.93 -2.29 -11.43
CA ILE A 222 -7.64 -0.86 -11.29
C ILE A 222 -8.29 -0.13 -12.48
N ALA A 223 -9.29 0.68 -12.18
CA ALA A 223 -10.02 1.43 -13.19
C ALA A 223 -9.29 2.72 -13.57
N GLU A 224 -8.77 3.44 -12.57
CA GLU A 224 -8.04 4.70 -12.75
C GLU A 224 -6.93 4.84 -11.71
N ILE A 225 -5.88 5.57 -12.04
CA ILE A 225 -4.84 6.02 -11.12
C ILE A 225 -4.93 7.53 -11.03
N VAL A 226 -5.29 8.07 -9.88
CA VAL A 226 -5.41 9.51 -9.65
C VAL A 226 -4.13 10.01 -9.00
N GLU A 227 -3.40 10.90 -9.70
CA GLU A 227 -2.25 11.58 -9.13
C GLU A 227 -2.71 12.82 -8.33
N ILE A 228 -2.23 12.94 -7.12
CA ILE A 228 -2.53 14.06 -6.24
C ILE A 228 -1.60 15.20 -6.57
N THR A 229 -2.15 16.26 -7.17
CA THR A 229 -1.40 17.44 -7.62
C THR A 229 -1.22 18.49 -6.52
N ILE A 230 -1.82 18.31 -5.36
CA ILE A 230 -1.61 19.15 -4.17
C ILE A 230 -0.22 18.85 -3.60
N PRO A 231 0.66 19.84 -3.40
CA PRO A 231 2.02 19.62 -2.90
C PRO A 231 2.07 18.88 -1.56
N ARG A 232 3.15 18.16 -1.30
CA ARG A 232 3.45 17.59 0.02
C ARG A 232 3.59 18.69 1.08
N GLY A 233 3.49 18.34 2.37
CA GLY A 233 3.43 19.30 3.47
C GLY A 233 2.01 19.86 3.69
N ARG A 234 1.01 19.32 2.97
CA ARG A 234 -0.40 19.60 3.23
C ARG A 234 -0.82 19.09 4.60
N THR A 235 -1.66 19.87 5.27
CA THR A 235 -2.17 19.54 6.60
C THR A 235 -3.69 19.48 6.57
N ARG A 236 -4.29 18.84 7.56
CA ARG A 236 -5.75 18.81 7.74
C ARG A 236 -6.37 20.21 7.82
N ALA A 237 -5.64 21.17 8.42
CA ALA A 237 -6.11 22.53 8.56
C ALA A 237 -6.10 23.31 7.24
N THR A 238 -5.19 23.00 6.33
CA THR A 238 -4.94 23.79 5.14
C THR A 238 -5.43 23.16 3.83
N ILE A 239 -5.55 21.83 3.78
CA ILE A 239 -5.85 21.09 2.54
C ILE A 239 -7.17 21.52 1.90
N HIS A 240 -8.20 21.84 2.70
CA HIS A 240 -9.51 22.28 2.21
C HIS A 240 -9.51 23.66 1.54
N HIS A 241 -8.43 24.43 1.74
CA HIS A 241 -8.25 25.74 1.09
C HIS A 241 -7.56 25.63 -0.26
N ASP A 242 -6.99 24.46 -0.60
CA ASP A 242 -6.40 24.24 -1.91
C ASP A 242 -7.49 24.15 -2.98
N PRO A 243 -7.40 24.91 -4.08
CA PRO A 243 -8.42 24.92 -5.14
C PRO A 243 -8.63 23.57 -5.82
N GLN A 244 -7.63 22.68 -5.75
CA GLN A 244 -7.67 21.35 -6.37
C GLN A 244 -8.37 20.32 -5.48
N TYR A 245 -8.42 20.56 -4.16
CA TYR A 245 -8.96 19.59 -3.20
C TYR A 245 -10.37 19.13 -3.57
N TYR A 246 -11.32 20.04 -3.75
CA TYR A 246 -12.70 19.69 -4.08
C TYR A 246 -12.84 19.06 -5.47
N ARG A 247 -11.98 19.43 -6.43
CA ARG A 247 -11.98 18.79 -7.76
C ARG A 247 -11.57 17.34 -7.68
N ILE A 248 -10.47 17.06 -6.97
CA ILE A 248 -10.00 15.70 -6.73
C ILE A 248 -11.05 14.91 -5.94
N ARG A 249 -11.55 15.46 -4.85
CA ARG A 249 -12.58 14.84 -4.01
C ARG A 249 -13.84 14.47 -4.79
N ASN A 250 -14.36 15.40 -5.57
CA ASN A 250 -15.56 15.16 -6.38
C ASN A 250 -15.31 14.08 -7.44
N HIS A 251 -14.15 14.04 -8.07
CA HIS A 251 -13.77 12.99 -9.00
C HIS A 251 -13.75 11.60 -8.34
N LEU A 252 -13.15 11.48 -7.14
CA LEU A 252 -13.09 10.23 -6.38
C LEU A 252 -14.49 9.78 -5.94
N VAL A 253 -15.31 10.70 -5.42
CA VAL A 253 -16.69 10.41 -4.99
C VAL A 253 -17.54 10.01 -6.19
N ASP A 254 -17.45 10.73 -7.32
CA ASP A 254 -18.20 10.39 -8.54
C ASP A 254 -17.80 8.99 -9.04
N PHE A 255 -16.51 8.65 -9.02
CA PHE A 255 -16.08 7.30 -9.36
C PHE A 255 -16.73 6.24 -8.46
N LEU A 256 -16.63 6.43 -7.14
CA LEU A 256 -17.14 5.45 -6.18
C LEU A 256 -18.66 5.28 -6.27
N VAL A 257 -19.40 6.36 -6.45
CA VAL A 257 -20.89 6.33 -6.43
C VAL A 257 -21.44 5.89 -7.80
N ASN A 258 -20.90 6.40 -8.90
CA ASN A 258 -21.51 6.29 -10.20
C ASN A 258 -20.77 5.34 -11.14
N ARG A 259 -19.43 5.44 -11.23
CA ARG A 259 -18.64 4.80 -12.30
C ARG A 259 -18.04 3.44 -11.93
N SER A 260 -17.86 3.14 -10.67
CA SER A 260 -17.16 1.91 -10.24
C SER A 260 -17.82 0.61 -10.71
N GLN A 261 -19.14 0.64 -10.95
CA GLN A 261 -19.90 -0.50 -11.45
C GLN A 261 -19.68 -0.73 -12.95
N ASP A 262 -19.45 0.30 -13.74
CA ASP A 262 -19.26 0.22 -15.20
C ASP A 262 -18.01 -0.61 -15.57
N TYR A 263 -17.06 -0.71 -14.63
CA TYR A 263 -15.85 -1.50 -14.78
C TYR A 263 -15.96 -2.93 -14.24
N ALA A 264 -17.09 -3.32 -13.66
CA ALA A 264 -17.31 -4.68 -13.16
C ALA A 264 -17.52 -5.68 -14.31
N GLY A 265 -17.07 -6.92 -14.13
CA GLY A 265 -17.43 -8.06 -14.99
C GLY A 265 -16.89 -8.09 -16.41
N GLY A 266 -16.30 -7.06 -16.95
CA GLY A 266 -15.80 -7.03 -18.34
C GLY A 266 -15.16 -5.71 -18.70
N GLY A 267 -15.44 -4.70 -17.93
CA GLY A 267 -14.88 -3.37 -18.05
C GLY A 267 -15.69 -2.45 -18.97
N ALA A 268 -15.50 -1.15 -18.75
CA ALA A 268 -16.03 -0.12 -19.64
C ALA A 268 -15.41 -0.25 -21.03
N GLU A 269 -16.19 0.05 -22.06
CA GLU A 269 -15.75 0.00 -23.45
C GLU A 269 -14.50 0.87 -23.64
N GLY A 270 -13.40 0.30 -24.16
CA GLY A 270 -12.13 0.99 -24.36
C GLY A 270 -11.20 1.06 -23.14
N HIS A 271 -11.53 0.47 -22.00
CA HIS A 271 -10.63 0.39 -20.84
C HIS A 271 -9.59 -0.74 -21.03
N ASP A 272 -8.31 -0.38 -20.99
CA ASP A 272 -7.21 -1.35 -20.95
C ASP A 272 -6.73 -1.55 -19.51
N PRO A 273 -7.05 -2.68 -18.85
CA PRO A 273 -6.65 -2.93 -17.47
C PRO A 273 -5.14 -3.14 -17.31
N ARG A 274 -4.40 -3.37 -18.40
CA ARG A 274 -2.92 -3.45 -18.36
C ARG A 274 -2.28 -2.06 -18.24
N HIS A 275 -2.98 -1.04 -18.70
CA HIS A 275 -2.54 0.35 -18.66
C HIS A 275 -3.66 1.24 -18.14
N PRO A 276 -3.98 1.15 -16.82
CA PRO A 276 -5.03 1.97 -16.24
C PRO A 276 -4.73 3.45 -16.49
N PRO A 277 -5.75 4.25 -16.87
CA PRO A 277 -5.55 5.66 -17.15
C PRO A 277 -5.06 6.42 -15.91
N VAL A 278 -4.07 7.29 -16.11
CA VAL A 278 -3.60 8.20 -15.08
C VAL A 278 -4.32 9.54 -15.24
N VAL A 279 -4.99 9.99 -14.17
CA VAL A 279 -5.86 11.17 -14.17
C VAL A 279 -5.36 12.19 -13.17
N ARG A 280 -5.44 13.50 -13.55
CA ARG A 280 -5.07 14.65 -12.72
C ARG A 280 -6.24 15.64 -12.62
N PRO A 281 -7.23 15.40 -11.76
CA PRO A 281 -8.50 16.15 -11.77
C PRO A 281 -8.36 17.65 -11.45
N GLY A 282 -7.24 18.08 -10.91
CA GLY A 282 -7.01 19.49 -10.51
C GLY A 282 -6.49 20.40 -11.61
N LEU A 283 -5.94 19.87 -12.70
CA LEU A 283 -5.29 20.68 -13.75
C LEU A 283 -6.28 21.16 -14.80
N ALA A 284 -6.09 22.42 -15.28
CA ALA A 284 -6.89 22.97 -16.36
C ALA A 284 -6.54 22.22 -17.67
N GLY A 285 -7.54 21.57 -18.27
CA GLY A 285 -7.37 20.86 -19.56
C GLY A 285 -8.00 19.47 -19.61
N GLY A 286 -8.72 19.04 -18.55
CA GLY A 286 -9.40 17.74 -18.54
C GLY A 286 -8.46 16.56 -18.33
N ALA A 287 -9.01 15.38 -18.14
CA ALA A 287 -8.27 14.12 -17.96
C ALA A 287 -7.22 13.93 -19.08
N THR A 288 -5.97 14.26 -18.80
CA THR A 288 -4.88 13.92 -19.71
C THR A 288 -4.53 12.45 -19.42
N LEU A 289 -4.95 11.58 -20.33
CA LEU A 289 -4.54 10.17 -20.32
C LEU A 289 -3.03 10.14 -20.58
N VAL A 290 -2.25 10.05 -19.53
CA VAL A 290 -0.83 9.71 -19.64
C VAL A 290 -0.75 8.20 -19.62
N ALA A 291 -0.55 7.57 -20.78
CA ALA A 291 -0.31 6.14 -20.86
C ALA A 291 0.96 5.81 -20.05
N LEU A 292 0.89 4.80 -19.19
CA LEU A 292 2.07 4.24 -18.57
C LEU A 292 3.07 3.80 -19.67
N PRO A 293 4.38 3.92 -19.46
CA PRO A 293 5.37 3.43 -20.42
C PRO A 293 5.12 1.93 -20.64
N LYS A 294 5.06 1.52 -21.91
CA LYS A 294 4.81 0.13 -22.27
C LYS A 294 5.83 -0.77 -21.56
N PRO A 295 5.39 -1.92 -20.98
CA PRO A 295 6.31 -2.90 -20.43
C PRO A 295 7.26 -3.37 -21.53
N VAL A 296 8.51 -3.62 -21.17
CA VAL A 296 9.51 -4.18 -22.07
C VAL A 296 9.08 -5.61 -22.39
N ASP A 297 8.88 -5.89 -23.66
CA ASP A 297 8.59 -7.24 -24.15
C ASP A 297 9.82 -8.15 -23.91
N HIS A 298 9.75 -8.98 -22.90
CA HIS A 298 10.77 -9.98 -22.56
C HIS A 298 10.70 -11.25 -23.41
N SER A 299 9.85 -11.30 -24.46
CA SER A 299 9.71 -12.47 -25.31
C SER A 299 10.88 -12.69 -26.27
N ASN A 300 11.85 -11.77 -26.31
CA ASN A 300 13.04 -11.90 -27.15
C ASN A 300 14.31 -11.99 -26.29
N PRO A 301 14.93 -13.19 -26.10
CA PRO A 301 16.19 -13.31 -25.39
C PRO A 301 17.28 -12.52 -26.12
N PRO A 302 18.24 -11.88 -25.42
CA PRO A 302 19.33 -11.17 -26.06
C PRO A 302 20.14 -12.14 -26.92
N ALA A 303 20.41 -11.74 -28.17
CA ALA A 303 21.26 -12.49 -29.08
C ALA A 303 22.60 -12.80 -28.41
N SER A 304 22.99 -14.09 -28.36
CA SER A 304 24.28 -14.54 -27.86
C SER A 304 25.42 -13.81 -28.58
N PRO A 305 26.43 -13.33 -27.87
CA PRO A 305 27.61 -12.73 -28.52
C PRO A 305 28.32 -13.77 -29.39
N ALA A 306 28.53 -13.42 -30.65
CA ALA A 306 29.25 -14.22 -31.60
C ALA A 306 30.66 -14.54 -31.08
N VAL A 307 30.99 -15.82 -30.96
CA VAL A 307 32.32 -16.30 -30.64
C VAL A 307 33.23 -15.95 -31.82
N LEU A 308 34.11 -14.96 -31.64
CA LEU A 308 35.21 -14.69 -32.56
C LEU A 308 36.25 -15.82 -32.42
N SER A 309 36.26 -16.73 -33.39
CA SER A 309 37.33 -17.72 -33.56
C SER A 309 38.61 -17.01 -33.99
N HIS A 310 39.61 -16.96 -33.09
CA HIS A 310 40.98 -16.66 -33.51
C HIS A 310 41.54 -17.86 -34.26
N ALA A 311 41.66 -17.71 -35.56
CA ALA A 311 42.53 -18.57 -36.38
C ALA A 311 44.00 -18.15 -36.18
N SER A 312 44.77 -19.10 -35.74
CA SER A 312 46.24 -19.01 -35.69
C SER A 312 46.86 -18.99 -37.10
N HIS A 313 47.76 -18.08 -37.33
CA HIS A 313 48.98 -18.28 -38.15
C HIS A 313 50.09 -17.44 -37.57
#